data_f7e6aed7a57726ceb50335c698768a80
#
_entry.id   f7e6aed7a57726ceb50335c698768a80
#
_cell.length_a   1.000
_cell.length_b   1.000
_cell.length_c   1.000
_cell.angle_alpha   90.00
_cell.angle_beta   90.00
_cell.angle_gamma   90.00
#
_symmetry.space_group_name_H-M   'P 1'
#
loop_
_entity.id
_entity.type
_entity.pdbx_description
1 polymer ?
#
loop_
_entity_poly.entity_id
_entity_poly.type
_entity_poly.pdbx_seq_one_letter_code
_entity_poly.pdbx_strand_id
1 'polypeptide(L)'
;MVICCYQNLVISKMDIIIGAGISGLSYAFFKGGNDWGIVEAENEVGGYCRTTKRNGFVWDYSGHFFHFQDAHIREILMERLIAENKVIEVEKATNIKYKKLFVDYPFQTNIHQLDKEEFIDCLVDLFSTGEKEYSNFKEMLYCKFGKSISEKFLIPYNEKLYACDLNILDKNAMGRFFPYAEREQIVLNFRRHENKSYNSSFTYPIEGAIEYINELVHRLPTEQIKTRCKVVKILSEKKIVVLANGEERHYDRLISTMPFPQLLELTGIDYNRDCYSWNKVLVFNIGFDSKGPITDKHRI
;
A
#
# COMPACT_ATOMS: atom_id res chain seq x y z
N MET A 1 28.05 6.08 59.49
CA MET A 1 27.50 4.99 58.67
C MET A 1 26.47 5.64 57.76
N VAL A 2 26.90 5.99 56.53
CA VAL A 2 26.03 6.65 55.53
C VAL A 2 25.49 5.54 54.63
N ILE A 3 24.21 5.24 54.75
CA ILE A 3 23.51 4.29 53.87
C ILE A 3 23.19 5.07 52.60
N CYS A 4 23.98 4.83 51.55
CA CYS A 4 23.71 5.33 50.21
C CYS A 4 22.63 4.44 49.60
N CYS A 5 21.38 4.88 49.66
CA CYS A 5 20.29 4.27 48.87
C CYS A 5 20.54 4.54 47.37
N TYR A 6 21.15 3.57 46.70
CA TYR A 6 21.03 3.53 45.22
C TYR A 6 19.57 3.21 44.89
N GLN A 7 18.79 4.24 44.64
CA GLN A 7 17.57 4.07 43.89
C GLN A 7 17.99 3.67 42.44
N ASN A 8 17.82 2.40 42.13
CA ASN A 8 17.81 1.95 40.75
C ASN A 8 16.68 2.71 40.05
N LEU A 9 17.01 3.83 39.42
CA LEU A 9 16.14 4.43 38.40
C LEU A 9 15.99 3.38 37.29
N VAL A 10 14.89 2.66 37.34
CA VAL A 10 14.40 1.94 36.15
C VAL A 10 14.07 3.01 35.15
N ILE A 11 15.03 3.35 34.27
CA ILE A 11 14.80 4.19 33.12
C ILE A 11 13.84 3.38 32.27
N SER A 12 12.54 3.70 32.35
CA SER A 12 11.55 3.10 31.46
C SER A 12 11.94 3.45 30.03
N LYS A 13 12.25 2.41 29.26
CA LYS A 13 12.61 2.58 27.86
C LYS A 13 11.37 3.05 27.11
N MET A 14 11.35 4.31 26.69
CA MET A 14 10.23 4.91 25.97
C MET A 14 10.47 4.86 24.46
N ASP A 15 9.58 4.25 23.73
CA ASP A 15 9.55 4.32 22.26
C ASP A 15 8.70 5.53 21.81
N ILE A 16 9.22 6.34 20.92
CA ILE A 16 8.43 7.35 20.22
C ILE A 16 8.13 6.86 18.81
N ILE A 17 6.85 6.86 18.46
CA ILE A 17 6.34 6.44 17.14
C ILE A 17 5.87 7.69 16.41
N ILE A 18 6.45 7.98 15.25
CA ILE A 18 6.02 9.11 14.41
C ILE A 18 5.04 8.61 13.37
N GLY A 19 3.80 9.09 13.47
CA GLY A 19 2.68 8.77 12.59
C GLY A 19 1.69 7.78 13.20
N ALA A 20 0.41 8.17 13.21
CA ALA A 20 -0.73 7.37 13.65
C ALA A 20 -1.51 6.76 12.47
N GLY A 21 -0.82 6.40 11.40
CA GLY A 21 -1.35 5.55 10.34
C GLY A 21 -1.35 4.08 10.75
N ILE A 22 -1.84 3.20 9.87
CA ILE A 22 -1.93 1.76 10.16
C ILE A 22 -0.59 1.17 10.66
N SER A 23 0.54 1.58 10.09
CA SER A 23 1.87 1.07 10.46
C SER A 23 2.26 1.44 11.89
N GLY A 24 2.09 2.71 12.29
CA GLY A 24 2.44 3.17 13.63
C GLY A 24 1.52 2.58 14.70
N LEU A 25 0.23 2.51 14.43
CA LEU A 25 -0.76 1.89 15.32
C LEU A 25 -0.52 0.39 15.46
N SER A 26 -0.20 -0.32 14.37
CA SER A 26 0.16 -1.74 14.41
C SER A 26 1.42 -1.98 15.23
N TYR A 27 2.45 -1.14 15.08
CA TYR A 27 3.64 -1.25 15.91
C TYR A 27 3.30 -1.15 17.40
N ALA A 28 2.53 -0.15 17.79
CA ALA A 28 2.10 0.04 19.18
C ALA A 28 1.30 -1.16 19.68
N PHE A 29 0.39 -1.68 18.87
CA PHE A 29 -0.45 -2.83 19.22
C PHE A 29 0.39 -4.10 19.48
N PHE A 30 1.30 -4.44 18.56
CA PHE A 30 2.13 -5.64 18.70
C PHE A 30 3.25 -5.50 19.73
N LYS A 31 3.73 -4.27 19.97
CA LYS A 31 4.67 -4.01 21.05
C LYS A 31 4.02 -4.28 22.41
N GLY A 32 2.76 -3.87 22.57
CA GLY A 32 2.06 -3.94 23.85
C GLY A 32 2.67 -3.03 24.91
N GLY A 33 2.21 -3.18 26.15
CA GLY A 33 2.67 -2.37 27.29
C GLY A 33 2.33 -0.88 27.15
N ASN A 34 2.96 -0.05 28.01
CA ASN A 34 2.69 1.39 28.08
C ASN A 34 3.97 2.24 27.91
N ASP A 35 5.06 1.63 27.47
CA ASP A 35 6.37 2.27 27.31
C ASP A 35 6.59 2.79 25.87
N TRP A 36 5.55 3.37 25.28
CA TRP A 36 5.55 4.00 23.97
C TRP A 36 4.63 5.21 23.92
N GLY A 37 4.83 6.07 22.93
CA GLY A 37 3.93 7.19 22.61
C GLY A 37 3.91 7.45 21.12
N ILE A 38 2.72 7.72 20.58
CA ILE A 38 2.53 8.10 19.17
C ILE A 38 2.38 9.61 19.08
N VAL A 39 3.09 10.22 18.11
CA VAL A 39 2.92 11.62 17.70
C VAL A 39 2.45 11.67 16.26
N GLU A 40 1.29 12.29 16.04
CA GLU A 40 0.64 12.43 14.73
C GLU A 40 0.56 13.93 14.36
N ALA A 41 0.93 14.26 13.14
CA ALA A 41 0.92 15.65 12.66
C ALA A 41 -0.48 16.19 12.43
N GLU A 42 -1.38 15.33 11.96
CA GLU A 42 -2.75 15.68 11.64
C GLU A 42 -3.63 15.78 12.89
N ASN A 43 -4.88 16.24 12.71
CA ASN A 43 -5.86 16.36 13.79
C ASN A 43 -6.54 15.03 14.15
N GLU A 44 -6.35 13.98 13.34
CA GLU A 44 -6.96 12.68 13.49
C GLU A 44 -5.97 11.57 13.09
N VAL A 45 -6.21 10.36 13.59
CA VAL A 45 -5.46 9.16 13.25
C VAL A 45 -5.90 8.59 11.91
N GLY A 46 -5.13 7.63 11.37
CA GLY A 46 -5.54 6.84 10.21
C GLY A 46 -4.63 6.98 9.00
N GLY A 47 -3.86 8.07 8.88
CA GLY A 47 -2.99 8.29 7.73
C GLY A 47 -3.78 8.24 6.41
N TYR A 48 -3.37 7.41 5.46
CA TYR A 48 -4.09 7.22 4.19
C TYR A 48 -5.35 6.34 4.29
N CYS A 49 -5.59 5.67 5.42
CA CYS A 49 -6.84 4.94 5.67
C CYS A 49 -7.95 5.85 6.26
N ARG A 50 -7.77 7.15 6.30
CA ARG A 50 -8.82 8.08 6.70
C ARG A 50 -9.96 8.06 5.70
N THR A 51 -11.18 8.21 6.21
CA THR A 51 -12.41 8.24 5.44
C THR A 51 -13.15 9.54 5.70
N THR A 52 -13.62 10.19 4.65
CA THR A 52 -14.49 11.35 4.74
C THR A 52 -15.92 10.95 4.35
N LYS A 53 -16.91 11.26 5.21
CA LYS A 53 -18.33 11.07 4.90
C LYS A 53 -18.92 12.41 4.50
N ARG A 54 -19.44 12.51 3.29
CA ARG A 54 -19.99 13.75 2.77
C ARG A 54 -21.09 13.48 1.74
N ASN A 55 -22.20 14.19 1.84
CA ASN A 55 -23.32 14.11 0.91
C ASN A 55 -23.88 12.69 0.69
N GLY A 56 -23.94 11.89 1.76
CA GLY A 56 -24.40 10.49 1.68
C GLY A 56 -23.40 9.51 1.11
N PHE A 57 -22.21 9.93 0.75
CA PHE A 57 -21.13 9.09 0.24
C PHE A 57 -20.01 8.88 1.27
N VAL A 58 -19.32 7.76 1.14
CA VAL A 58 -18.12 7.40 1.89
C VAL A 58 -16.92 7.56 0.95
N TRP A 59 -15.99 8.44 1.31
CA TRP A 59 -14.85 8.82 0.49
C TRP A 59 -13.55 8.42 1.15
N ASP A 60 -12.85 7.48 0.58
CA ASP A 60 -11.49 7.11 0.98
C ASP A 60 -10.43 7.78 0.08
N TYR A 61 -9.18 7.88 0.57
CA TYR A 61 -8.06 8.46 -0.18
C TYR A 61 -7.63 7.61 -1.40
N SER A 62 -8.22 6.50 -1.61
CA SER A 62 -8.19 5.55 -2.72
C SER A 62 -8.87 4.27 -2.23
N GLY A 63 -9.12 3.30 -3.11
CA GLY A 63 -9.60 1.99 -2.67
C GLY A 63 -8.51 1.25 -1.88
N HIS A 64 -8.72 1.01 -0.60
CA HIS A 64 -7.85 0.22 0.25
C HIS A 64 -8.37 -1.21 0.35
N PHE A 65 -8.13 -2.00 -0.68
CA PHE A 65 -8.55 -3.40 -0.73
C PHE A 65 -7.63 -4.26 0.13
N PHE A 66 -8.11 -4.68 1.27
CA PHE A 66 -7.34 -5.53 2.18
C PHE A 66 -7.41 -6.99 1.75
N HIS A 67 -6.23 -7.57 1.56
CA HIS A 67 -6.02 -8.98 1.24
C HIS A 67 -5.25 -9.61 2.40
N PHE A 68 -5.96 -10.34 3.23
CA PHE A 68 -5.37 -10.97 4.41
C PHE A 68 -4.74 -12.31 4.06
N GLN A 69 -3.43 -12.42 4.18
CA GLN A 69 -2.70 -13.69 4.09
C GLN A 69 -2.53 -14.35 5.45
N ASP A 70 -2.52 -13.56 6.50
CA ASP A 70 -2.40 -14.00 7.89
C ASP A 70 -3.77 -13.98 8.55
N ALA A 71 -4.20 -15.17 9.03
CA ALA A 71 -5.50 -15.34 9.67
C ALA A 71 -5.61 -14.54 10.98
N HIS A 72 -4.52 -14.42 11.74
CA HIS A 72 -4.51 -13.68 12.99
C HIS A 72 -4.65 -12.17 12.76
N ILE A 73 -3.98 -11.62 11.75
CA ILE A 73 -4.17 -10.21 11.36
C ILE A 73 -5.62 -9.97 10.90
N ARG A 74 -6.19 -10.91 10.14
CA ARG A 74 -7.60 -10.85 9.73
C ARG A 74 -8.53 -10.84 10.94
N GLU A 75 -8.31 -11.71 11.88
CA GLU A 75 -9.09 -11.78 13.13
C GLU A 75 -9.04 -10.43 13.89
N ILE A 76 -7.85 -9.90 14.15
CA ILE A 76 -7.66 -8.62 14.84
C ILE A 76 -8.47 -7.49 14.20
N LEU A 77 -8.46 -7.39 12.88
CA LEU A 77 -9.05 -6.25 12.15
C LEU A 77 -10.49 -6.47 11.72
N MET A 78 -10.98 -7.71 11.72
CA MET A 78 -12.25 -8.04 11.07
C MET A 78 -13.28 -8.68 11.99
N GLU A 79 -12.87 -9.28 13.10
CA GLU A 79 -13.77 -10.06 13.97
C GLU A 79 -15.02 -9.24 14.37
N ARG A 80 -14.83 -8.06 14.94
CA ARG A 80 -15.93 -7.20 15.36
C ARG A 80 -16.73 -6.66 14.18
N LEU A 81 -16.06 -6.24 13.10
CA LEU A 81 -16.71 -5.71 11.90
C LEU A 81 -17.61 -6.77 11.24
N ILE A 82 -17.17 -8.03 11.22
CA ILE A 82 -17.97 -9.16 10.71
C ILE A 82 -19.16 -9.43 11.63
N ALA A 83 -18.93 -9.50 12.95
CA ALA A 83 -19.99 -9.72 13.93
C ALA A 83 -21.10 -8.66 13.88
N GLU A 84 -20.73 -7.42 13.57
CA GLU A 84 -21.64 -6.28 13.43
C GLU A 84 -22.21 -6.11 12.01
N ASN A 85 -21.92 -7.03 11.07
CA ASN A 85 -22.30 -6.96 9.65
C ASN A 85 -21.85 -5.65 8.95
N LYS A 86 -20.67 -5.15 9.29
CA LYS A 86 -20.09 -3.90 8.77
C LYS A 86 -19.10 -4.10 7.63
N VAL A 87 -19.02 -5.30 7.08
CA VAL A 87 -18.06 -5.66 6.02
C VAL A 87 -18.79 -6.23 4.83
N ILE A 88 -18.32 -5.86 3.65
CA ILE A 88 -18.67 -6.53 2.41
C ILE A 88 -17.48 -7.36 1.92
N GLU A 89 -17.76 -8.55 1.43
CA GLU A 89 -16.81 -9.36 0.67
C GLU A 89 -17.21 -9.31 -0.79
N VAL A 90 -16.27 -8.96 -1.64
CA VAL A 90 -16.52 -8.69 -3.06
C VAL A 90 -15.54 -9.47 -3.91
N GLU A 91 -16.06 -10.24 -4.86
CA GLU A 91 -15.24 -10.78 -5.94
C GLU A 91 -14.83 -9.65 -6.89
N LYS A 92 -13.53 -9.54 -7.11
CA LYS A 92 -12.97 -8.45 -7.90
C LYS A 92 -13.18 -8.70 -9.40
N ALA A 93 -14.11 -7.99 -10.00
CA ALA A 93 -14.26 -7.93 -11.44
C ALA A 93 -13.45 -6.75 -12.00
N THR A 94 -12.26 -7.02 -12.55
CA THR A 94 -11.38 -6.01 -13.13
C THR A 94 -11.22 -6.28 -14.61
N ASN A 95 -11.53 -5.29 -15.44
CA ASN A 95 -11.31 -5.34 -16.88
C ASN A 95 -10.37 -4.22 -17.30
N ILE A 96 -9.69 -4.48 -18.41
CA ILE A 96 -8.82 -3.52 -19.07
C ILE A 96 -9.54 -3.06 -20.32
N LYS A 97 -9.82 -1.76 -20.42
CA LYS A 97 -10.35 -1.17 -21.66
C LYS A 97 -9.19 -1.08 -22.64
N TYR A 98 -9.19 -1.99 -23.63
CA TYR A 98 -8.19 -2.01 -24.68
C TYR A 98 -8.88 -1.79 -26.04
N LYS A 99 -8.61 -0.63 -26.67
CA LYS A 99 -9.31 -0.21 -27.89
C LYS A 99 -10.85 -0.26 -27.72
N LYS A 100 -11.52 -1.14 -28.46
CA LYS A 100 -12.97 -1.35 -28.39
C LYS A 100 -13.37 -2.55 -27.51
N LEU A 101 -12.39 -3.28 -26.97
CA LEU A 101 -12.59 -4.49 -26.21
C LEU A 101 -12.46 -4.23 -24.70
N PHE A 102 -13.04 -5.14 -23.91
CA PHE A 102 -12.73 -5.29 -22.51
C PHE A 102 -11.96 -6.60 -22.33
N VAL A 103 -10.73 -6.52 -21.88
CA VAL A 103 -9.86 -7.66 -21.61
C VAL A 103 -9.78 -7.88 -20.11
N ASP A 104 -9.94 -9.10 -19.68
CA ASP A 104 -9.83 -9.44 -18.25
C ASP A 104 -8.42 -9.20 -17.73
N TYR A 105 -8.34 -8.80 -16.48
CA TYR A 105 -7.06 -8.65 -15.78
C TYR A 105 -6.61 -10.00 -15.20
N PRO A 106 -5.31 -10.36 -15.28
CA PRO A 106 -4.21 -9.63 -15.90
C PRO A 106 -4.16 -9.76 -17.43
N PHE A 107 -3.71 -8.71 -18.11
CA PHE A 107 -3.71 -8.65 -19.58
C PHE A 107 -2.94 -9.82 -20.21
N GLN A 108 -1.75 -10.12 -19.73
CA GLN A 108 -0.87 -11.13 -20.31
C GLN A 108 -1.44 -12.56 -20.27
N THR A 109 -2.32 -12.86 -19.32
CA THR A 109 -2.97 -14.17 -19.22
C THR A 109 -4.27 -14.25 -20.03
N ASN A 110 -4.76 -13.09 -20.51
CA ASN A 110 -6.03 -12.97 -21.21
C ASN A 110 -5.89 -12.45 -22.64
N ILE A 111 -4.70 -12.56 -23.25
CA ILE A 111 -4.43 -12.12 -24.63
C ILE A 111 -5.32 -12.84 -25.66
N HIS A 112 -5.86 -14.00 -25.33
CA HIS A 112 -6.82 -14.74 -26.20
C HIS A 112 -8.14 -14.00 -26.42
N GLN A 113 -8.42 -12.95 -25.64
CA GLN A 113 -9.59 -12.09 -25.80
C GLN A 113 -9.35 -10.94 -26.78
N LEU A 114 -8.13 -10.78 -27.30
CA LEU A 114 -7.79 -9.81 -28.31
C LEU A 114 -8.32 -10.22 -29.69
N ASP A 115 -8.31 -9.27 -30.63
CA ASP A 115 -8.54 -9.60 -32.03
C ASP A 115 -7.52 -10.64 -32.50
N LYS A 116 -7.93 -11.51 -33.43
CA LYS A 116 -7.16 -12.69 -33.86
C LYS A 116 -5.72 -12.35 -34.26
N GLU A 117 -5.50 -11.27 -35.00
CA GLU A 117 -4.18 -10.85 -35.46
C GLU A 117 -3.30 -10.43 -34.28
N GLU A 118 -3.85 -9.59 -33.39
CA GLU A 118 -3.13 -9.12 -32.20
C GLU A 118 -2.82 -10.27 -31.21
N PHE A 119 -3.73 -11.23 -31.09
CA PHE A 119 -3.50 -12.45 -30.31
C PHE A 119 -2.35 -13.27 -30.87
N ILE A 120 -2.31 -13.47 -32.19
CA ILE A 120 -1.22 -14.22 -32.86
C ILE A 120 0.11 -13.50 -32.66
N ASP A 121 0.18 -12.18 -32.84
CA ASP A 121 1.38 -11.38 -32.58
C ASP A 121 1.89 -11.57 -31.16
N CYS A 122 1.01 -11.45 -30.17
CA CYS A 122 1.35 -11.66 -28.77
C CYS A 122 1.89 -13.06 -28.49
N LEU A 123 1.28 -14.08 -29.10
CA LEU A 123 1.66 -15.47 -28.93
C LEU A 123 3.03 -15.75 -29.55
N VAL A 124 3.25 -15.31 -30.79
CA VAL A 124 4.54 -15.46 -31.50
C VAL A 124 5.65 -14.78 -30.72
N ASP A 125 5.46 -13.54 -30.30
CA ASP A 125 6.46 -12.79 -29.56
C ASP A 125 6.75 -13.44 -28.19
N LEU A 126 5.72 -13.92 -27.49
CA LEU A 126 5.87 -14.61 -26.21
C LEU A 126 6.79 -15.84 -26.31
N PHE A 127 6.67 -16.62 -27.40
CA PHE A 127 7.51 -17.81 -27.63
C PHE A 127 8.84 -17.51 -28.30
N SER A 128 9.00 -16.32 -28.91
CA SER A 128 10.26 -15.87 -29.50
C SER A 128 11.24 -15.30 -28.48
N THR A 129 10.81 -15.08 -27.22
CA THR A 129 11.69 -14.64 -26.13
C THR A 129 12.62 -15.77 -25.70
N GLY A 130 13.93 -15.52 -25.73
CA GLY A 130 14.94 -16.43 -25.16
C GLY A 130 15.22 -16.13 -23.69
N GLU A 131 16.00 -17.01 -23.05
CA GLU A 131 16.60 -16.70 -21.75
C GLU A 131 17.67 -15.63 -21.96
N LYS A 132 17.35 -14.39 -21.58
CA LYS A 132 18.25 -13.25 -21.62
C LYS A 132 18.33 -12.66 -20.22
N GLU A 133 19.50 -12.21 -19.83
CA GLU A 133 19.65 -11.37 -18.66
C GLU A 133 19.00 -10.02 -18.90
N TYR A 134 18.42 -9.47 -17.86
CA TYR A 134 17.80 -8.13 -17.87
C TYR A 134 18.23 -7.35 -16.64
N SER A 135 18.49 -6.08 -16.82
CA SER A 135 19.03 -5.17 -15.80
C SER A 135 17.98 -4.27 -15.16
N ASN A 136 16.90 -3.99 -15.87
CA ASN A 136 15.84 -3.06 -15.46
C ASN A 136 14.44 -3.63 -15.72
N PHE A 137 13.43 -2.92 -15.22
CA PHE A 137 12.05 -3.36 -15.28
C PHE A 137 11.51 -3.47 -16.72
N LYS A 138 11.88 -2.54 -17.61
CA LYS A 138 11.44 -2.56 -19.01
C LYS A 138 12.00 -3.75 -19.77
N GLU A 139 13.29 -4.04 -19.59
CA GLU A 139 13.94 -5.22 -20.18
C GLU A 139 13.32 -6.52 -19.65
N MET A 140 13.00 -6.56 -18.34
CA MET A 140 12.30 -7.70 -17.74
C MET A 140 10.96 -7.96 -18.45
N LEU A 141 10.17 -6.91 -18.72
CA LEU A 141 8.91 -7.07 -19.44
C LEU A 141 9.09 -7.66 -20.82
N TYR A 142 10.06 -7.17 -21.62
CA TYR A 142 10.34 -7.71 -22.92
C TYR A 142 10.83 -9.16 -22.88
N CYS A 143 11.72 -9.49 -21.93
CA CYS A 143 12.26 -10.82 -21.79
C CYS A 143 11.23 -11.86 -21.34
N LYS A 144 10.29 -11.46 -20.48
CA LYS A 144 9.28 -12.38 -19.92
C LYS A 144 8.05 -12.53 -20.79
N PHE A 145 7.59 -11.45 -21.41
CA PHE A 145 6.27 -11.40 -22.07
C PHE A 145 6.33 -11.13 -23.57
N GLY A 146 7.53 -10.88 -24.14
CA GLY A 146 7.71 -10.54 -25.53
C GLY A 146 7.31 -9.09 -25.84
N LYS A 147 7.59 -8.69 -27.07
CA LYS A 147 7.40 -7.31 -27.53
C LYS A 147 5.92 -6.91 -27.53
N SER A 148 5.08 -7.71 -28.16
CA SER A 148 3.67 -7.35 -28.38
C SER A 148 2.88 -7.16 -27.09
N ILE A 149 2.99 -8.08 -26.13
CA ILE A 149 2.32 -7.93 -24.81
C ILE A 149 2.88 -6.71 -24.07
N SER A 150 4.19 -6.54 -24.10
CA SER A 150 4.86 -5.44 -23.40
C SER A 150 4.45 -4.07 -23.93
N GLU A 151 4.49 -3.86 -25.24
CA GLU A 151 4.17 -2.57 -25.87
C GLU A 151 2.67 -2.28 -25.92
N LYS A 152 1.83 -3.31 -26.07
CA LYS A 152 0.38 -3.12 -26.10
C LYS A 152 -0.19 -2.70 -24.74
N PHE A 153 0.37 -3.21 -23.65
CA PHE A 153 -0.21 -2.96 -22.33
C PHE A 153 0.81 -2.74 -21.21
N LEU A 154 1.77 -3.65 -21.00
CA LEU A 154 2.56 -3.65 -19.76
C LEU A 154 3.42 -2.39 -19.62
N ILE A 155 4.06 -1.91 -20.69
CA ILE A 155 4.87 -0.70 -20.68
C ILE A 155 4.01 0.54 -20.46
N PRO A 156 3.03 0.86 -21.31
CA PRO A 156 2.24 2.08 -21.11
C PRO A 156 1.46 2.09 -19.79
N TYR A 157 1.00 0.95 -19.32
CA TYR A 157 0.35 0.85 -18.02
C TYR A 157 1.31 1.18 -16.87
N ASN A 158 2.51 0.59 -16.88
CA ASN A 158 3.47 0.79 -15.80
C ASN A 158 4.14 2.18 -15.88
N GLU A 159 4.40 2.73 -17.07
CA GLU A 159 4.84 4.12 -17.22
C GLU A 159 3.84 5.12 -16.63
N LYS A 160 2.54 4.87 -16.83
CA LYS A 160 1.49 5.67 -16.20
C LYS A 160 1.43 5.47 -14.68
N LEU A 161 1.58 4.23 -14.21
CA LEU A 161 1.55 3.90 -12.78
C LEU A 161 2.72 4.52 -12.02
N TYR A 162 3.93 4.39 -12.54
CA TYR A 162 5.16 4.88 -11.91
C TYR A 162 5.48 6.35 -12.25
N ALA A 163 4.85 6.90 -13.29
CA ALA A 163 5.10 8.24 -13.82
C ALA A 163 6.59 8.50 -14.15
N CYS A 164 7.29 7.48 -14.65
CA CYS A 164 8.70 7.57 -15.05
C CYS A 164 9.03 6.58 -16.16
N ASP A 165 10.21 6.73 -16.76
CA ASP A 165 10.78 5.74 -17.68
C ASP A 165 11.09 4.45 -16.92
N LEU A 166 10.59 3.32 -17.41
CA LEU A 166 10.78 2.02 -16.77
C LEU A 166 12.23 1.50 -16.84
N ASN A 167 13.09 2.11 -17.65
CA ASN A 167 14.52 1.78 -17.70
C ASN A 167 15.27 2.16 -16.42
N ILE A 168 14.75 3.15 -15.65
CA ILE A 168 15.38 3.59 -14.40
C ILE A 168 14.92 2.75 -13.19
N LEU A 169 13.93 1.89 -13.36
CA LEU A 169 13.40 1.05 -12.28
C LEU A 169 14.17 -0.25 -12.16
N ASP A 170 14.38 -0.70 -10.92
CA ASP A 170 14.90 -2.03 -10.65
C ASP A 170 14.01 -3.11 -11.28
N LYS A 171 14.61 -4.17 -11.77
CA LYS A 171 13.91 -5.29 -12.41
C LYS A 171 12.80 -5.92 -11.56
N ASN A 172 12.87 -5.77 -10.24
CA ASN A 172 11.89 -6.27 -9.27
C ASN A 172 11.00 -5.17 -8.69
N ALA A 173 10.89 -4.01 -9.35
CA ALA A 173 10.22 -2.81 -8.82
C ALA A 173 8.81 -3.06 -8.25
N MET A 174 8.00 -3.92 -8.88
CA MET A 174 6.68 -4.29 -8.35
C MET A 174 6.69 -5.42 -7.32
N GLY A 175 7.80 -6.18 -7.25
CA GLY A 175 7.91 -7.34 -6.37
C GLY A 175 6.70 -8.26 -6.48
N ARG A 176 6.14 -8.66 -5.35
CA ARG A 176 4.96 -9.57 -5.28
C ARG A 176 3.66 -9.01 -5.89
N PHE A 177 3.59 -7.72 -6.16
CA PHE A 177 2.38 -7.10 -6.73
C PHE A 177 2.30 -7.21 -8.25
N PHE A 178 3.41 -7.56 -8.90
CA PHE A 178 3.38 -7.84 -10.32
C PHE A 178 2.74 -9.21 -10.57
N PRO A 179 1.74 -9.31 -11.46
CA PRO A 179 1.07 -10.57 -11.75
C PRO A 179 1.93 -11.41 -12.70
N TYR A 180 3.03 -11.95 -12.17
CA TYR A 180 3.88 -12.88 -12.94
C TYR A 180 3.07 -14.09 -13.37
N ALA A 181 3.33 -14.54 -14.59
CA ALA A 181 2.83 -15.80 -15.11
C ALA A 181 3.89 -16.39 -16.04
N GLU A 182 4.17 -17.67 -15.87
CA GLU A 182 5.01 -18.42 -16.79
C GLU A 182 4.27 -18.65 -18.11
N ARG A 183 5.02 -18.86 -19.20
CA ARG A 183 4.45 -19.02 -20.56
C ARG A 183 3.41 -20.11 -20.63
N GLU A 184 3.67 -21.26 -20.00
CA GLU A 184 2.73 -22.37 -19.96
C GLU A 184 1.44 -21.99 -19.22
N GLN A 185 1.54 -21.26 -18.12
CA GLN A 185 0.39 -20.78 -17.37
C GLN A 185 -0.46 -19.80 -18.20
N ILE A 186 0.17 -18.91 -18.98
CA ILE A 186 -0.51 -18.01 -19.90
C ILE A 186 -1.33 -18.82 -20.91
N VAL A 187 -0.71 -19.81 -21.56
CA VAL A 187 -1.38 -20.65 -22.58
C VAL A 187 -2.46 -21.53 -21.97
N LEU A 188 -2.22 -22.09 -20.79
CA LEU A 188 -3.22 -22.92 -20.11
C LEU A 188 -4.46 -22.13 -19.70
N ASN A 189 -4.30 -20.84 -19.38
CA ASN A 189 -5.42 -19.96 -19.06
C ASN A 189 -6.39 -19.74 -20.24
N PHE A 190 -5.94 -19.96 -21.49
CA PHE A 190 -6.83 -19.88 -22.67
C PHE A 190 -7.91 -20.95 -22.69
N ARG A 191 -7.74 -22.03 -21.92
CA ARG A 191 -8.71 -23.13 -21.83
C ARG A 191 -9.70 -22.95 -20.68
N ARG A 192 -9.31 -22.20 -19.66
CA ARG A 192 -10.07 -22.05 -18.40
C ARG A 192 -10.08 -20.60 -18.00
N HIS A 193 -11.24 -20.01 -17.88
CA HIS A 193 -11.40 -18.67 -17.28
C HIS A 193 -11.17 -18.72 -15.76
N GLU A 194 -9.99 -19.17 -15.33
CA GLU A 194 -9.63 -19.18 -13.92
C GLU A 194 -8.85 -17.90 -13.61
N ASN A 195 -9.55 -16.84 -13.28
CA ASN A 195 -8.94 -15.61 -12.70
C ASN A 195 -8.58 -15.88 -11.23
N LYS A 196 -7.77 -16.91 -10.97
CA LYS A 196 -7.18 -17.14 -9.64
C LYS A 196 -5.94 -16.27 -9.45
N SER A 197 -6.12 -14.95 -9.49
CA SER A 197 -5.06 -14.06 -9.02
C SER A 197 -5.16 -13.94 -7.49
N TYR A 198 -4.03 -13.68 -6.87
CA TYR A 198 -3.90 -13.34 -5.45
C TYR A 198 -4.91 -12.25 -4.99
N ASN A 199 -5.45 -11.47 -5.93
CA ASN A 199 -6.39 -10.38 -5.74
C ASN A 199 -7.81 -10.69 -6.25
N SER A 200 -8.24 -11.94 -6.30
CA SER A 200 -9.55 -12.31 -6.87
C SER A 200 -10.73 -11.89 -6.00
N SER A 201 -10.52 -11.71 -4.69
CA SER A 201 -11.52 -11.18 -3.76
C SER A 201 -10.89 -10.19 -2.81
N PHE A 202 -11.69 -9.32 -2.23
CA PHE A 202 -11.27 -8.40 -1.18
C PHE A 202 -12.41 -8.16 -0.19
N THR A 203 -12.04 -7.79 1.03
CA THR A 203 -12.99 -7.33 2.04
C THR A 203 -12.91 -5.82 2.15
N TYR A 204 -14.06 -5.19 2.41
CA TYR A 204 -14.12 -3.74 2.60
C TYR A 204 -15.14 -3.36 3.67
N PRO A 205 -14.79 -2.49 4.62
CA PRO A 205 -15.73 -1.98 5.59
C PRO A 205 -16.74 -1.04 4.92
N ILE A 206 -18.02 -1.18 5.25
CA ILE A 206 -19.11 -0.35 4.68
C ILE A 206 -18.90 1.14 4.98
N GLU A 207 -18.36 1.44 6.16
CA GLU A 207 -18.15 2.79 6.64
C GLU A 207 -16.78 3.38 6.24
N GLY A 208 -16.03 2.68 5.36
CA GLY A 208 -14.74 3.12 4.81
C GLY A 208 -13.53 2.50 5.50
N ALA A 209 -12.35 2.74 4.92
CA ALA A 209 -11.08 2.16 5.38
C ALA A 209 -10.68 2.57 6.81
N ILE A 210 -11.24 3.66 7.32
CA ILE A 210 -11.01 4.12 8.71
C ILE A 210 -11.41 3.07 9.75
N GLU A 211 -12.33 2.17 9.43
CA GLU A 211 -12.79 1.15 10.37
C GLU A 211 -11.67 0.18 10.76
N TYR A 212 -10.72 -0.12 9.87
CA TYR A 212 -9.53 -0.90 10.22
C TYR A 212 -8.64 -0.19 11.25
N ILE A 213 -8.57 1.13 11.15
CA ILE A 213 -7.83 1.97 12.10
C ILE A 213 -8.54 1.97 13.45
N ASN A 214 -9.86 2.11 13.44
CA ASN A 214 -10.68 2.10 14.63
C ASN A 214 -10.52 0.80 15.43
N GLU A 215 -10.41 -0.36 14.73
CA GLU A 215 -10.17 -1.65 15.38
C GLU A 215 -8.84 -1.71 16.14
N LEU A 216 -7.79 -1.08 15.62
CA LEU A 216 -6.51 -0.95 16.34
C LEU A 216 -6.62 0.04 17.49
N VAL A 217 -7.19 1.21 17.26
CA VAL A 217 -7.31 2.29 18.27
C VAL A 217 -8.12 1.84 19.48
N HIS A 218 -9.21 1.10 19.28
CA HIS A 218 -10.02 0.56 20.39
C HIS A 218 -9.26 -0.38 21.34
N ARG A 219 -8.15 -0.93 20.87
CA ARG A 219 -7.31 -1.88 21.63
C ARG A 219 -6.07 -1.22 22.22
N LEU A 220 -5.91 0.10 22.06
CA LEU A 220 -4.75 0.85 22.50
C LEU A 220 -5.13 1.90 23.57
N PRO A 221 -4.23 2.22 24.50
CA PRO A 221 -4.40 3.33 25.43
C PRO A 221 -4.35 4.66 24.64
N THR A 222 -5.51 5.26 24.44
CA THR A 222 -5.67 6.46 23.58
C THR A 222 -4.95 7.69 24.12
N GLU A 223 -4.67 7.75 25.43
CA GLU A 223 -3.88 8.81 26.06
C GLU A 223 -2.43 8.86 25.59
N GLN A 224 -1.90 7.76 25.02
CA GLN A 224 -0.56 7.68 24.45
C GLN A 224 -0.51 8.11 22.97
N ILE A 225 -1.66 8.36 22.36
CA ILE A 225 -1.76 8.83 20.97
C ILE A 225 -2.04 10.34 20.97
N LYS A 226 -1.07 11.12 20.52
CA LYS A 226 -1.18 12.59 20.48
C LYS A 226 -1.26 13.06 19.03
N THR A 227 -2.41 13.63 18.67
CA THR A 227 -2.63 14.29 17.39
C THR A 227 -2.20 15.76 17.45
N ARG A 228 -2.10 16.45 16.31
CA ARG A 228 -1.59 17.82 16.15
C ARG A 228 -0.19 18.02 16.71
N CYS A 229 0.59 16.95 16.71
CA CYS A 229 1.95 16.88 17.25
C CYS A 229 2.95 16.62 16.11
N LYS A 230 3.07 17.59 15.20
CA LYS A 230 4.01 17.50 14.07
C LYS A 230 5.44 17.56 14.54
N VAL A 231 6.24 16.53 14.22
CA VAL A 231 7.69 16.54 14.43
C VAL A 231 8.33 17.47 13.41
N VAL A 232 9.17 18.39 13.86
CA VAL A 232 9.88 19.37 13.01
C VAL A 232 11.39 19.22 13.05
N LYS A 233 11.93 18.49 14.03
CA LYS A 233 13.36 18.20 14.14
C LYS A 233 13.61 16.94 14.96
N ILE A 234 14.67 16.21 14.63
CA ILE A 234 15.13 15.04 15.37
C ILE A 234 16.60 15.23 15.73
N LEU A 235 16.89 15.26 17.02
CA LEU A 235 18.24 15.35 17.55
C LEU A 235 18.71 13.94 17.91
N SER A 236 19.22 13.21 16.92
CA SER A 236 19.49 11.76 17.03
C SER A 236 20.50 11.42 18.14
N GLU A 237 21.59 12.21 18.28
CA GLU A 237 22.61 12.02 19.31
C GLU A 237 22.05 12.20 20.73
N LYS A 238 21.10 13.15 20.88
CA LYS A 238 20.44 13.44 22.17
C LYS A 238 19.21 12.56 22.41
N LYS A 239 18.78 11.81 21.40
CA LYS A 239 17.54 11.04 21.42
C LYS A 239 16.31 11.90 21.76
N ILE A 240 16.15 13.02 21.05
CA ILE A 240 15.06 13.97 21.25
C ILE A 240 14.35 14.18 19.92
N VAL A 241 13.01 14.16 19.93
CA VAL A 241 12.18 14.73 18.89
C VAL A 241 11.64 16.09 19.32
N VAL A 242 11.65 17.07 18.43
CA VAL A 242 11.11 18.42 18.66
C VAL A 242 9.81 18.56 17.88
N LEU A 243 8.75 18.93 18.57
CA LEU A 243 7.43 19.17 17.98
C LEU A 243 7.29 20.62 17.52
N ALA A 244 6.33 20.88 16.64
CA ALA A 244 6.07 22.21 16.07
C ALA A 244 5.67 23.26 17.12
N ASN A 245 5.17 22.86 18.28
CA ASN A 245 4.84 23.73 19.41
C ASN A 245 6.07 24.02 20.32
N GLY A 246 7.26 23.51 19.97
CA GLY A 246 8.49 23.65 20.74
C GLY A 246 8.67 22.59 21.85
N GLU A 247 7.73 21.70 22.05
CA GLU A 247 7.85 20.60 23.01
C GLU A 247 8.95 19.63 22.59
N GLU A 248 9.80 19.23 23.53
CA GLU A 248 10.84 18.20 23.34
C GLU A 248 10.41 16.91 24.01
N ARG A 249 10.59 15.78 23.29
CA ARG A 249 10.32 14.44 23.83
C ARG A 249 11.54 13.56 23.69
N HIS A 250 11.97 12.98 24.80
CA HIS A 250 13.04 12.00 24.82
C HIS A 250 12.53 10.62 24.40
N TYR A 251 13.40 9.86 23.72
CA TYR A 251 13.12 8.49 23.32
C TYR A 251 14.33 7.58 23.52
N ASP A 252 14.09 6.30 23.73
CA ASP A 252 15.11 5.27 23.63
C ASP A 252 15.19 4.68 22.24
N ARG A 253 14.02 4.41 21.63
CA ARG A 253 13.87 4.05 20.22
C ARG A 253 12.92 5.00 19.52
N LEU A 254 13.24 5.33 18.29
CA LEU A 254 12.41 6.11 17.40
C LEU A 254 11.93 5.23 16.26
N ILE A 255 10.61 5.10 16.15
CA ILE A 255 9.95 4.39 15.05
C ILE A 255 9.32 5.44 14.15
N SER A 256 9.75 5.51 12.91
CA SER A 256 9.20 6.47 11.95
C SER A 256 8.37 5.76 10.88
N THR A 257 7.17 6.23 10.64
CA THR A 257 6.31 5.79 9.54
C THR A 257 6.14 6.87 8.47
N MET A 258 6.90 7.96 8.57
CA MET A 258 6.94 9.01 7.55
C MET A 258 7.80 8.61 6.35
N PRO A 259 7.68 9.29 5.20
CA PRO A 259 8.57 9.09 4.06
C PRO A 259 10.05 9.21 4.46
N PHE A 260 10.87 8.25 4.04
CA PHE A 260 12.26 8.15 4.49
C PHE A 260 13.12 9.39 4.16
N PRO A 261 13.03 10.02 2.97
CA PRO A 261 13.74 11.27 2.71
C PRO A 261 13.39 12.39 3.69
N GLN A 262 12.12 12.51 4.09
CA GLN A 262 11.68 13.48 5.08
C GLN A 262 12.28 13.19 6.47
N LEU A 263 12.38 11.90 6.85
CA LEU A 263 13.07 11.52 8.09
C LEU A 263 14.53 11.96 8.08
N LEU A 264 15.24 11.72 6.98
CA LEU A 264 16.65 12.12 6.82
C LEU A 264 16.81 13.65 6.94
N GLU A 265 15.91 14.41 6.32
CA GLU A 265 15.90 15.88 6.43
C GLU A 265 15.70 16.35 7.88
N LEU A 266 14.77 15.74 8.62
CA LEU A 266 14.50 16.10 10.01
C LEU A 266 15.63 15.71 10.96
N THR A 267 16.42 14.70 10.63
CA THR A 267 17.61 14.28 11.41
C THR A 267 18.85 15.09 11.06
N GLY A 268 18.86 15.82 9.95
CA GLY A 268 20.02 16.52 9.41
C GLY A 268 21.10 15.56 8.87
N ILE A 269 20.76 14.31 8.61
CA ILE A 269 21.66 13.35 7.96
C ILE A 269 21.79 13.73 6.49
N ASP A 270 23.01 13.93 6.05
CA ASP A 270 23.30 14.18 4.64
C ASP A 270 23.07 12.90 3.81
N TYR A 271 22.39 13.05 2.67
CA TYR A 271 22.08 11.92 1.79
C TYR A 271 22.00 12.36 0.32
N ASN A 272 22.28 11.44 -0.57
CA ASN A 272 22.10 11.69 -1.99
C ASN A 272 20.61 11.64 -2.35
N ARG A 273 20.01 12.79 -2.65
CA ARG A 273 18.59 12.91 -3.03
C ARG A 273 18.25 12.16 -4.30
N ASP A 274 19.18 12.02 -5.23
CA ASP A 274 18.98 11.36 -6.51
C ASP A 274 18.78 9.83 -6.38
N CYS A 275 19.16 9.26 -5.21
CA CYS A 275 18.88 7.87 -4.89
C CYS A 275 17.39 7.58 -4.55
N TYR A 276 16.58 8.63 -4.38
CA TYR A 276 15.18 8.51 -3.98
C TYR A 276 14.27 9.18 -5.00
N SER A 277 13.31 8.41 -5.51
CA SER A 277 12.26 8.94 -6.36
C SER A 277 10.89 8.57 -5.81
N TRP A 278 9.90 9.41 -6.05
CA TRP A 278 8.49 9.15 -5.71
C TRP A 278 7.59 9.85 -6.72
N ASN A 279 6.41 9.29 -6.90
CA ASN A 279 5.33 9.96 -7.62
C ASN A 279 4.27 10.49 -6.65
N LYS A 280 3.38 11.31 -7.17
CA LYS A 280 2.18 11.77 -6.48
C LYS A 280 0.96 11.22 -7.19
N VAL A 281 0.00 10.71 -6.42
CA VAL A 281 -1.28 10.24 -6.95
C VAL A 281 -2.34 11.27 -6.62
N LEU A 282 -3.03 11.76 -7.65
CA LEU A 282 -4.20 12.61 -7.50
C LEU A 282 -5.46 11.73 -7.61
N VAL A 283 -6.27 11.73 -6.57
CA VAL A 283 -7.51 10.94 -6.52
C VAL A 283 -8.71 11.88 -6.64
N PHE A 284 -9.58 11.60 -7.60
CA PHE A 284 -10.87 12.23 -7.74
C PHE A 284 -11.96 11.25 -7.33
N ASN A 285 -12.67 11.54 -6.24
CA ASN A 285 -13.85 10.80 -5.85
C ASN A 285 -15.09 11.47 -6.44
N ILE A 286 -15.83 10.76 -7.27
CA ILE A 286 -17.00 11.29 -7.98
C ILE A 286 -18.20 10.41 -7.63
N GLY A 287 -19.25 11.03 -7.08
CA GLY A 287 -20.50 10.37 -6.73
C GLY A 287 -21.61 10.74 -7.72
N PHE A 288 -22.46 9.78 -8.03
CA PHE A 288 -23.63 9.95 -8.88
C PHE A 288 -24.88 9.48 -8.14
N ASP A 289 -26.01 10.16 -8.34
CA ASP A 289 -27.30 9.80 -7.75
C ASP A 289 -27.99 8.65 -8.50
N SER A 290 -27.38 8.14 -9.56
CA SER A 290 -27.90 7.04 -10.38
C SER A 290 -26.84 5.99 -10.68
N LYS A 291 -27.30 4.76 -10.89
CA LYS A 291 -26.42 3.68 -11.35
C LYS A 291 -25.96 3.94 -12.78
N GLY A 292 -24.67 3.73 -13.02
CA GLY A 292 -24.12 3.78 -14.40
C GLY A 292 -24.55 2.58 -15.25
N PRO A 293 -24.22 2.60 -16.55
CA PRO A 293 -24.55 1.50 -17.47
C PRO A 293 -23.75 0.23 -17.22
N ILE A 294 -22.63 0.33 -16.52
CA ILE A 294 -21.74 -0.80 -16.18
C ILE A 294 -21.82 -1.03 -14.68
N THR A 295 -22.57 -2.05 -14.28
CA THR A 295 -22.86 -2.32 -12.86
C THR A 295 -22.16 -3.55 -12.30
N ASP A 296 -21.55 -4.36 -13.17
CA ASP A 296 -20.88 -5.62 -12.84
C ASP A 296 -19.35 -5.52 -12.77
N LYS A 297 -18.81 -4.30 -12.91
CA LYS A 297 -17.37 -4.04 -12.89
C LYS A 297 -16.99 -3.13 -11.72
N HIS A 298 -15.93 -3.51 -11.03
CA HIS A 298 -15.37 -2.71 -9.93
C HIS A 298 -14.23 -1.80 -10.40
N ARG A 299 -13.55 -2.17 -11.50
CA ARG A 299 -12.45 -1.43 -12.13
C ARG A 299 -12.46 -1.63 -13.64
N ILE A 300 -12.14 -0.57 -14.34
CA ILE A 300 -11.96 -0.57 -15.79
C ILE A 300 -10.58 0.01 -16.12
#